data_e8dd5217dc1ea044067bc00ac0145ca3
#
_entry.id   e8dd5217dc1ea044067bc00ac0145ca3
#
_cell.length_a   1.000
_cell.length_b   1.000
_cell.length_c   1.000
_cell.angle_alpha   90.00
_cell.angle_beta   90.00
_cell.angle_gamma   90.00
#
_symmetry.space_group_name_H-M   'P 1'
#
loop_
_entity.id
_entity.type
_entity.pdbx_description
1 polymer ?
#
loop_
_entity_poly.entity_id
_entity_poly.type
_entity_poly.pdbx_seq_one_letter_code
_entity_poly.pdbx_strand_id
1 'polypeptide(L)'
;MKLCNYFDKKLIFMNLQGRTQEEIIEEIIDKIADQEKIVDEKKEEIKRSVIRREREISTAIGMGVAVPHARIPNFNDFIVAVGILEKPFEIKVEGLEETDKVKVIFLVISDILKNKNMLKIMGGISKIAMKKTEYLEKIKNAKSPKEVFKAIEDANIEFDHKIIADDVLSPNIDPVYENTTLEEVARRLINEKISGIPVVDKDNNFLGEITEKELINYGMPKYLSLMKDLDFLTVGEPFEEYLLKEKVETIKEIYRKKEDLHILDRKTPIMEICFIMVNKGYTRLYVVDKGKFRGVIRRYDIIKKVLHI
;
A
#
# COMPACT_ATOMS: atom_id res chain seq x y z
N MET A 1 2.19 -17.09 1.81
CA MET A 1 1.57 -16.29 0.73
C MET A 1 2.14 -16.74 -0.60
N LYS A 2 1.30 -16.97 -1.62
CA LYS A 2 1.76 -17.50 -2.93
C LYS A 2 2.08 -16.34 -3.89
N LEU A 3 3.04 -16.56 -4.78
CA LEU A 3 3.41 -15.60 -5.82
C LEU A 3 2.23 -15.24 -6.73
N CYS A 4 1.40 -16.24 -7.10
CA CYS A 4 0.24 -16.03 -7.97
C CYS A 4 -0.77 -15.00 -7.45
N ASN A 5 -0.84 -14.78 -6.13
CA ASN A 5 -1.74 -13.80 -5.52
C ASN A 5 -1.38 -12.33 -5.83
N TYR A 6 -0.23 -12.08 -6.44
CA TYR A 6 0.18 -10.75 -6.87
C TYR A 6 -0.15 -10.46 -8.33
N PHE A 7 -0.71 -11.43 -9.06
CA PHE A 7 -1.03 -11.29 -10.47
C PHE A 7 -2.54 -11.21 -10.67
N ASP A 8 -2.98 -10.22 -11.44
CA ASP A 8 -4.34 -10.16 -11.96
C ASP A 8 -4.35 -10.65 -13.41
N LYS A 9 -5.32 -11.50 -13.76
CA LYS A 9 -5.51 -12.01 -15.12
C LYS A 9 -5.78 -10.88 -16.13
N LYS A 10 -6.35 -9.76 -15.68
CA LYS A 10 -6.61 -8.58 -16.50
C LYS A 10 -5.32 -7.87 -16.91
N LEU A 11 -4.27 -7.99 -16.08
CA LEU A 11 -2.97 -7.36 -16.32
C LEU A 11 -1.98 -8.32 -16.99
N ILE A 12 -2.48 -9.35 -17.69
CA ILE A 12 -1.69 -10.25 -18.52
C ILE A 12 -2.01 -9.96 -19.98
N PHE A 13 -1.03 -9.44 -20.69
CA PHE A 13 -1.16 -9.00 -22.08
C PHE A 13 -0.43 -9.93 -23.03
N MET A 14 -1.14 -10.35 -24.07
CA MET A 14 -0.63 -11.28 -25.09
C MET A 14 -0.27 -10.55 -26.37
N ASN A 15 0.67 -11.11 -27.13
CA ASN A 15 1.02 -10.68 -28.48
C ASN A 15 1.42 -9.19 -28.55
N LEU A 16 2.27 -8.74 -27.62
CA LEU A 16 2.80 -7.38 -27.65
C LEU A 16 3.63 -7.16 -28.92
N GLN A 17 3.51 -5.98 -29.54
CA GLN A 17 4.02 -5.67 -30.88
C GLN A 17 5.28 -4.81 -30.87
N GLY A 18 5.66 -4.21 -29.75
CA GLY A 18 6.84 -3.37 -29.64
C GLY A 18 8.10 -4.08 -30.16
N ARG A 19 8.98 -3.33 -30.81
CA ARG A 19 10.23 -3.85 -31.39
C ARG A 19 11.44 -3.63 -30.49
N THR A 20 11.33 -2.68 -29.61
CA THR A 20 12.36 -2.35 -28.58
C THR A 20 11.80 -2.59 -27.21
N GLN A 21 12.68 -2.74 -26.23
CA GLN A 21 12.27 -2.90 -24.84
C GLN A 21 11.46 -1.69 -24.35
N GLU A 22 11.82 -0.48 -24.74
CA GLU A 22 11.12 0.75 -24.36
C GLU A 22 9.70 0.76 -24.94
N GLU A 23 9.54 0.48 -26.22
CA GLU A 23 8.21 0.41 -26.86
C GLU A 23 7.30 -0.62 -26.18
N ILE A 24 7.85 -1.78 -25.78
CA ILE A 24 7.08 -2.82 -25.10
C ILE A 24 6.69 -2.38 -23.69
N ILE A 25 7.60 -1.72 -22.96
CA ILE A 25 7.31 -1.15 -21.63
C ILE A 25 6.19 -0.12 -21.75
N GLU A 26 6.26 0.78 -22.72
CA GLU A 26 5.21 1.77 -22.97
C GLU A 26 3.87 1.12 -23.33
N GLU A 27 3.88 0.13 -24.23
CA GLU A 27 2.68 -0.61 -24.61
C GLU A 27 2.02 -1.31 -23.40
N ILE A 28 2.81 -1.91 -22.51
CA ILE A 28 2.28 -2.54 -21.29
C ILE A 28 1.66 -1.48 -20.37
N ILE A 29 2.34 -0.34 -20.15
CA ILE A 29 1.86 0.73 -19.28
C ILE A 29 0.57 1.33 -19.83
N ASP A 30 0.47 1.55 -21.14
CA ASP A 30 -0.76 2.03 -21.80
C ASP A 30 -1.93 1.07 -21.56
N LYS A 31 -1.71 -0.24 -21.73
CA LYS A 31 -2.74 -1.27 -21.49
C LYS A 31 -3.13 -1.39 -20.00
N ILE A 32 -2.21 -1.12 -19.07
CA ILE A 32 -2.54 -1.05 -17.64
C ILE A 32 -3.39 0.19 -17.35
N ALA A 33 -3.03 1.35 -17.92
CA ALA A 33 -3.75 2.60 -17.74
C ALA A 33 -5.22 2.51 -18.19
N ASP A 34 -5.51 1.76 -19.25
CA ASP A 34 -6.87 1.48 -19.71
C ASP A 34 -7.73 0.72 -18.67
N GLN A 35 -7.12 0.08 -17.68
CA GLN A 35 -7.79 -0.75 -16.68
C GLN A 35 -7.66 -0.22 -15.25
N GLU A 36 -6.59 0.50 -14.96
CA GLU A 36 -6.22 0.96 -13.61
C GLU A 36 -6.09 2.49 -13.59
N LYS A 37 -7.11 3.17 -13.06
CA LYS A 37 -7.19 4.64 -13.02
C LYS A 37 -5.95 5.30 -12.38
N ILE A 38 -5.38 4.69 -11.34
CA ILE A 38 -4.18 5.23 -10.68
C ILE A 38 -2.96 5.22 -11.61
N VAL A 39 -2.92 4.29 -12.57
CA VAL A 39 -1.85 4.24 -13.58
C VAL A 39 -2.12 5.26 -14.68
N ASP A 40 -3.37 5.44 -15.09
CA ASP A 40 -3.75 6.46 -16.07
C ASP A 40 -3.40 7.87 -15.58
N GLU A 41 -3.74 8.20 -14.33
CA GLU A 41 -3.43 9.50 -13.72
C GLU A 41 -1.91 9.80 -13.62
N LYS A 42 -1.06 8.77 -13.54
CA LYS A 42 0.40 8.89 -13.39
C LYS A 42 1.18 8.31 -14.57
N LYS A 43 0.53 8.07 -15.69
CA LYS A 43 1.08 7.31 -16.82
C LYS A 43 2.44 7.80 -17.29
N GLU A 44 2.57 9.09 -17.53
CA GLU A 44 3.82 9.69 -18.02
C GLU A 44 4.96 9.67 -16.98
N GLU A 45 4.61 9.79 -15.70
CA GLU A 45 5.59 9.66 -14.61
C GLU A 45 6.11 8.22 -14.52
N ILE A 46 5.21 7.25 -14.63
CA ILE A 46 5.53 5.82 -14.60
C ILE A 46 6.41 5.45 -15.78
N LYS A 47 6.02 5.82 -17.01
CA LYS A 47 6.81 5.56 -18.23
C LYS A 47 8.24 6.09 -18.09
N ARG A 48 8.37 7.36 -17.74
CA ARG A 48 9.69 7.98 -17.54
C ARG A 48 10.52 7.29 -16.47
N SER A 49 9.90 6.89 -15.36
CA SER A 49 10.61 6.25 -14.26
C SER A 49 11.10 4.84 -14.61
N VAL A 50 10.25 4.03 -15.28
CA VAL A 50 10.61 2.66 -15.71
C VAL A 50 11.71 2.71 -16.77
N ILE A 51 11.54 3.53 -17.81
CA ILE A 51 12.49 3.64 -18.92
C ILE A 51 13.85 4.18 -18.44
N ARG A 52 13.84 5.21 -17.59
CA ARG A 52 15.10 5.72 -17.00
C ARG A 52 15.84 4.62 -16.26
N ARG A 53 15.13 3.85 -15.42
CA ARG A 53 15.71 2.77 -14.64
C ARG A 53 16.28 1.66 -15.54
N GLU A 54 15.58 1.35 -16.62
CA GLU A 54 16.01 0.33 -17.58
C GLU A 54 17.24 0.74 -18.36
N ARG A 55 17.37 2.03 -18.70
CA ARG A 55 18.58 2.59 -19.36
C ARG A 55 19.82 2.61 -18.45
N GLU A 56 19.61 2.77 -17.14
CA GLU A 56 20.71 2.74 -16.16
C GLU A 56 21.30 1.33 -16.02
N ILE A 57 20.45 0.33 -15.86
CA ILE A 57 20.82 -1.08 -15.72
C ILE A 57 19.69 -1.92 -16.30
N SER A 58 20.02 -2.76 -17.27
CA SER A 58 19.06 -3.70 -17.85
C SER A 58 18.47 -4.62 -16.79
N THR A 59 17.16 -4.83 -16.85
CA THR A 59 16.44 -5.74 -15.96
C THR A 59 16.23 -7.13 -16.55
N ALA A 60 16.86 -7.44 -17.67
CA ALA A 60 16.88 -8.80 -18.23
C ALA A 60 17.65 -9.74 -17.29
N ILE A 61 17.00 -10.82 -16.87
CA ILE A 61 17.55 -11.79 -15.92
C ILE A 61 18.04 -13.08 -16.61
N GLY A 62 18.05 -13.09 -17.94
CA GLY A 62 18.31 -14.26 -18.73
C GLY A 62 17.08 -15.14 -18.93
N MET A 63 17.23 -16.26 -19.63
CA MET A 63 16.17 -17.23 -19.93
C MET A 63 14.97 -16.63 -20.68
N GLY A 64 15.17 -15.55 -21.42
CA GLY A 64 14.11 -14.88 -22.18
C GLY A 64 13.13 -14.06 -21.33
N VAL A 65 13.57 -13.61 -20.15
CA VAL A 65 12.75 -12.86 -19.18
C VAL A 65 13.40 -11.54 -18.84
N ALA A 66 12.57 -10.46 -18.83
CA ALA A 66 12.95 -9.18 -18.25
C ALA A 66 11.94 -8.76 -17.15
N VAL A 67 12.42 -8.03 -16.15
CA VAL A 67 11.61 -7.58 -15.00
C VAL A 67 11.75 -6.05 -14.82
N PRO A 68 11.29 -5.24 -15.79
CA PRO A 68 11.27 -3.79 -15.65
C PRO A 68 10.47 -3.40 -14.42
N HIS A 69 10.96 -2.41 -13.66
CA HIS A 69 10.28 -1.99 -12.45
C HIS A 69 10.52 -0.53 -12.12
N ALA A 70 9.54 0.10 -11.46
CA ALA A 70 9.68 1.45 -10.94
C ALA A 70 9.06 1.61 -9.56
N ARG A 71 9.56 2.59 -8.82
CA ARG A 71 9.04 3.07 -7.56
C ARG A 71 8.53 4.48 -7.76
N ILE A 72 7.23 4.64 -7.61
CA ILE A 72 6.54 5.90 -7.86
C ILE A 72 6.13 6.53 -6.54
N PRO A 73 6.49 7.79 -6.25
CA PRO A 73 6.06 8.49 -5.05
C PRO A 73 4.53 8.59 -4.99
N ASN A 74 3.98 8.34 -3.81
CA ASN A 74 2.52 8.45 -3.56
C ASN A 74 1.68 7.61 -4.54
N PHE A 75 2.20 6.47 -4.97
CA PHE A 75 1.48 5.55 -5.84
C PHE A 75 0.40 4.78 -5.08
N ASN A 76 0.61 4.57 -3.78
CA ASN A 76 -0.31 3.89 -2.85
C ASN A 76 -0.81 2.52 -3.30
N ASP A 77 -0.20 1.94 -4.33
CA ASP A 77 -0.54 0.64 -4.89
C ASP A 77 0.67 -0.24 -5.16
N PHE A 78 0.42 -1.48 -5.63
CA PHE A 78 1.42 -2.44 -6.04
C PHE A 78 0.87 -3.24 -7.22
N ILE A 79 1.39 -3.00 -8.41
CA ILE A 79 0.90 -3.59 -9.66
C ILE A 79 1.98 -4.49 -10.26
N VAL A 80 1.56 -5.69 -10.67
CA VAL A 80 2.39 -6.61 -11.44
C VAL A 80 1.65 -6.96 -12.71
N ALA A 81 2.22 -6.61 -13.86
CA ALA A 81 1.70 -6.97 -15.16
C ALA A 81 2.64 -7.97 -15.86
N VAL A 82 2.06 -8.79 -16.74
CA VAL A 82 2.82 -9.73 -17.56
C VAL A 82 2.58 -9.43 -19.03
N GLY A 83 3.66 -9.26 -19.77
CA GLY A 83 3.63 -9.10 -21.23
C GLY A 83 4.25 -10.30 -21.91
N ILE A 84 3.50 -10.92 -22.83
CA ILE A 84 4.02 -11.96 -23.74
C ILE A 84 4.16 -11.34 -25.12
N LEU A 85 5.39 -11.30 -25.60
CA LEU A 85 5.70 -10.71 -26.90
C LEU A 85 5.27 -11.62 -28.05
N GLU A 86 4.83 -11.05 -29.15
CA GLU A 86 4.64 -11.83 -30.38
C GLU A 86 5.97 -12.33 -30.92
N LYS A 87 6.94 -11.42 -31.04
CA LYS A 87 8.32 -11.74 -31.47
C LYS A 87 9.30 -11.39 -30.37
N PRO A 88 10.21 -12.29 -29.97
CA PRO A 88 11.26 -11.97 -29.02
C PRO A 88 12.16 -10.86 -29.56
N PHE A 89 12.66 -9.99 -28.67
CA PHE A 89 13.73 -9.06 -28.99
C PHE A 89 15.03 -9.47 -28.33
N GLU A 90 16.16 -9.12 -28.96
CA GLU A 90 17.48 -9.46 -28.45
C GLU A 90 17.98 -8.34 -27.53
N ILE A 91 18.52 -8.74 -26.38
CA ILE A 91 19.13 -7.84 -25.40
C ILE A 91 20.45 -8.43 -24.89
N LYS A 92 21.42 -7.56 -24.67
CA LYS A 92 22.66 -7.94 -24.01
C LYS A 92 22.42 -7.97 -22.49
N VAL A 93 22.56 -9.12 -21.88
CA VAL A 93 22.45 -9.28 -20.43
C VAL A 93 23.79 -8.96 -19.79
N GLU A 94 23.79 -8.12 -18.75
CA GLU A 94 25.01 -7.76 -18.05
C GLU A 94 25.65 -9.00 -17.39
N GLY A 95 26.93 -9.23 -17.68
CA GLY A 95 27.66 -10.40 -17.17
C GLY A 95 27.55 -11.67 -18.01
N LEU A 96 26.82 -11.65 -19.14
CA LEU A 96 26.81 -12.73 -20.14
C LEU A 96 27.50 -12.27 -21.44
N GLU A 97 28.23 -13.19 -22.08
CA GLU A 97 28.86 -12.90 -23.39
C GLU A 97 27.84 -12.95 -24.54
N GLU A 98 26.73 -13.68 -24.35
CA GLU A 98 25.70 -13.90 -25.38
C GLU A 98 24.49 -12.97 -25.16
N THR A 99 23.80 -12.64 -26.26
CA THR A 99 22.51 -11.95 -26.22
C THR A 99 21.40 -12.91 -25.79
N ASP A 100 20.46 -12.44 -24.97
CA ASP A 100 19.23 -13.19 -24.62
C ASP A 100 18.05 -12.73 -25.47
N LYS A 101 17.15 -13.67 -25.79
CA LYS A 101 15.93 -13.46 -26.57
C LYS A 101 14.73 -13.33 -25.64
N VAL A 102 14.44 -12.09 -25.20
CA VAL A 102 13.35 -11.82 -24.27
C VAL A 102 11.99 -12.05 -24.93
N LYS A 103 11.19 -12.90 -24.34
CA LYS A 103 9.82 -13.27 -24.76
C LYS A 103 8.77 -12.88 -23.73
N VAL A 104 9.17 -12.78 -22.46
CA VAL A 104 8.27 -12.50 -21.33
C VAL A 104 8.78 -11.29 -20.55
N ILE A 105 7.89 -10.34 -20.28
CA ILE A 105 8.18 -9.19 -19.43
C ILE A 105 7.26 -9.23 -18.22
N PHE A 106 7.83 -9.10 -17.01
CA PHE A 106 7.11 -8.86 -15.77
C PHE A 106 7.34 -7.42 -15.35
N LEU A 107 6.38 -6.55 -15.60
CA LEU A 107 6.44 -5.14 -15.18
C LEU A 107 5.93 -5.00 -13.75
N VAL A 108 6.74 -4.38 -12.86
CA VAL A 108 6.37 -4.14 -11.47
C VAL A 108 6.36 -2.65 -11.18
N ILE A 109 5.22 -2.12 -10.77
CA ILE A 109 5.05 -0.73 -10.34
C ILE A 109 4.68 -0.73 -8.87
N SER A 110 5.42 0.00 -8.05
CA SER A 110 5.16 0.04 -6.62
C SER A 110 5.36 1.43 -6.02
N ASP A 111 4.77 1.63 -4.84
CA ASP A 111 5.14 2.77 -3.99
C ASP A 111 6.58 2.60 -3.46
N ILE A 112 7.27 3.73 -3.23
CA ILE A 112 8.63 3.77 -2.65
C ILE A 112 8.70 2.99 -1.33
N LEU A 113 7.63 2.98 -0.54
CA LEU A 113 7.58 2.37 0.78
C LEU A 113 7.35 0.84 0.75
N LYS A 114 7.01 0.26 -0.42
CA LYS A 114 6.73 -1.18 -0.57
C LYS A 114 7.91 -2.03 -1.05
N ASN A 115 9.13 -1.63 -0.73
CA ASN A 115 10.38 -2.31 -1.17
C ASN A 115 10.42 -3.82 -0.93
N LYS A 116 9.93 -4.28 0.23
CA LYS A 116 9.96 -5.71 0.57
C LYS A 116 9.12 -6.55 -0.38
N ASN A 117 7.95 -6.06 -0.77
CA ASN A 117 7.08 -6.79 -1.69
C ASN A 117 7.70 -6.86 -3.08
N MET A 118 8.28 -5.78 -3.56
CA MET A 118 9.01 -5.76 -4.84
C MET A 118 10.11 -6.81 -4.87
N LEU A 119 10.99 -6.85 -3.86
CA LEU A 119 12.07 -7.84 -3.77
C LEU A 119 11.55 -9.28 -3.71
N LYS A 120 10.45 -9.52 -3.00
CA LYS A 120 9.80 -10.85 -2.95
C LYS A 120 9.29 -11.27 -4.33
N ILE A 121 8.59 -10.39 -5.03
CA ILE A 121 8.05 -10.68 -6.38
C ILE A 121 9.19 -10.94 -7.36
N MET A 122 10.20 -10.07 -7.40
CA MET A 122 11.37 -10.27 -8.26
C MET A 122 12.06 -11.61 -7.96
N GLY A 123 12.26 -11.94 -6.67
CA GLY A 123 12.80 -13.23 -6.25
C GLY A 123 11.92 -14.42 -6.63
N GLY A 124 10.59 -14.25 -6.59
CA GLY A 124 9.63 -15.28 -7.04
C GLY A 124 9.69 -15.49 -8.55
N ILE A 125 9.73 -14.41 -9.33
CA ILE A 125 9.88 -14.45 -10.80
C ILE A 125 11.22 -15.12 -11.17
N SER A 126 12.31 -14.73 -10.52
CA SER A 126 13.63 -15.36 -10.73
C SER A 126 13.62 -16.84 -10.39
N LYS A 127 12.87 -17.28 -9.37
CA LYS A 127 12.70 -18.72 -9.07
C LYS A 127 11.97 -19.46 -10.20
N ILE A 128 10.93 -18.83 -10.80
CA ILE A 128 10.28 -19.43 -11.99
C ILE A 128 11.28 -19.53 -13.13
N ALA A 129 12.01 -18.45 -13.43
CA ALA A 129 12.94 -18.41 -14.54
C ALA A 129 14.10 -19.41 -14.41
N MET A 130 14.70 -19.53 -13.21
CA MET A 130 15.93 -20.29 -13.02
C MET A 130 15.75 -21.70 -12.44
N LYS A 131 14.68 -21.94 -11.65
CA LYS A 131 14.48 -23.20 -10.93
C LYS A 131 13.23 -23.98 -11.35
N LYS A 132 12.32 -23.34 -12.06
CA LYS A 132 11.03 -23.90 -12.48
C LYS A 132 10.83 -23.68 -13.98
N THR A 133 11.86 -23.98 -14.75
CA THR A 133 11.95 -23.68 -16.20
C THR A 133 10.82 -24.31 -17.01
N GLU A 134 10.27 -25.43 -16.57
CA GLU A 134 9.10 -26.04 -17.18
C GLU A 134 7.85 -25.15 -17.15
N TYR A 135 7.68 -24.36 -16.10
CA TYR A 135 6.58 -23.39 -16.02
C TYR A 135 6.88 -22.13 -16.80
N LEU A 136 8.13 -21.70 -16.85
CA LEU A 136 8.54 -20.60 -17.72
C LEU A 136 8.23 -20.91 -19.19
N GLU A 137 8.55 -22.11 -19.66
CA GLU A 137 8.23 -22.54 -21.01
C GLU A 137 6.71 -22.60 -21.26
N LYS A 138 5.92 -23.00 -20.27
CA LYS A 138 4.45 -22.91 -20.37
C LYS A 138 3.98 -21.46 -20.49
N ILE A 139 4.58 -20.52 -19.76
CA ILE A 139 4.28 -19.10 -19.85
C ILE A 139 4.63 -18.55 -21.24
N LYS A 140 5.82 -18.85 -21.76
CA LYS A 140 6.28 -18.40 -23.08
C LYS A 140 5.40 -18.89 -24.24
N ASN A 141 4.86 -20.12 -24.11
CA ASN A 141 4.07 -20.79 -25.13
C ASN A 141 2.55 -20.68 -24.90
N ALA A 142 2.14 -19.97 -23.85
CA ALA A 142 0.72 -19.76 -23.53
C ALA A 142 0.01 -19.02 -24.66
N LYS A 143 -1.24 -19.38 -24.91
CA LYS A 143 -2.10 -18.78 -25.95
C LYS A 143 -3.15 -17.83 -25.35
N SER A 144 -3.25 -17.77 -24.03
CA SER A 144 -4.24 -16.93 -23.36
C SER A 144 -3.75 -16.46 -21.99
N PRO A 145 -4.26 -15.33 -21.47
CA PRO A 145 -3.97 -14.86 -20.11
C PRO A 145 -4.28 -15.90 -19.03
N LYS A 146 -5.30 -16.72 -19.24
CA LYS A 146 -5.67 -17.80 -18.31
C LYS A 146 -4.58 -18.87 -18.22
N GLU A 147 -3.97 -19.24 -19.34
CA GLU A 147 -2.86 -20.22 -19.36
C GLU A 147 -1.60 -19.67 -18.70
N VAL A 148 -1.27 -18.40 -18.92
CA VAL A 148 -0.15 -17.71 -18.25
C VAL A 148 -0.38 -17.73 -16.74
N PHE A 149 -1.56 -17.28 -16.29
CA PHE A 149 -1.90 -17.25 -14.87
C PHE A 149 -1.84 -18.66 -14.25
N LYS A 150 -2.39 -19.66 -14.93
CA LYS A 150 -2.37 -21.04 -14.46
C LYS A 150 -0.93 -21.58 -14.34
N ALA A 151 -0.05 -21.28 -15.29
CA ALA A 151 1.35 -21.68 -15.21
C ALA A 151 2.07 -21.03 -14.01
N ILE A 152 1.80 -19.76 -13.70
CA ILE A 152 2.32 -19.08 -12.52
C ILE A 152 1.76 -19.71 -11.23
N GLU A 153 0.48 -20.05 -11.20
CA GLU A 153 -0.18 -20.69 -10.06
C GLU A 153 0.38 -22.10 -9.82
N ASP A 154 0.50 -22.92 -10.88
CA ASP A 154 1.00 -24.29 -10.83
C ASP A 154 2.50 -24.36 -10.45
N ALA A 155 3.27 -23.30 -10.74
CA ALA A 155 4.66 -23.18 -10.27
C ALA A 155 4.75 -23.20 -8.74
N ASN A 156 3.66 -22.89 -8.05
CA ASN A 156 3.48 -22.97 -6.60
C ASN A 156 4.65 -22.36 -5.81
N ILE A 157 5.03 -21.13 -6.18
CA ILE A 157 6.06 -20.39 -5.46
C ILE A 157 5.45 -19.82 -4.20
N GLU A 158 5.90 -20.29 -3.07
CA GLU A 158 5.49 -19.78 -1.76
C GLU A 158 6.57 -18.89 -1.16
N PHE A 159 6.11 -17.84 -0.47
CA PHE A 159 6.97 -16.98 0.33
C PHE A 159 6.82 -17.39 1.80
N ASP A 160 7.90 -17.81 2.42
CA ASP A 160 8.00 -18.13 3.85
C ASP A 160 7.86 -16.86 4.72
N HIS A 161 6.84 -16.04 4.46
CA HIS A 161 6.70 -14.80 5.19
C HIS A 161 5.30 -14.69 5.77
N LYS A 162 5.22 -14.74 7.10
CA LYS A 162 4.03 -14.30 7.84
C LYS A 162 3.88 -12.80 7.61
N ILE A 163 2.74 -12.37 7.08
CA ILE A 163 2.42 -10.95 6.97
C ILE A 163 2.42 -10.36 8.37
N ILE A 164 3.12 -9.26 8.55
CA ILE A 164 3.25 -8.55 9.83
C ILE A 164 2.77 -7.10 9.68
N ALA A 165 2.66 -6.39 10.80
CA ALA A 165 2.22 -5.00 10.86
C ALA A 165 2.98 -4.10 9.87
N ASP A 166 4.29 -4.27 9.75
CA ASP A 166 5.16 -3.49 8.84
C ASP A 166 4.80 -3.63 7.35
N ASP A 167 4.19 -4.76 6.96
CA ASP A 167 3.80 -5.02 5.57
C ASP A 167 2.47 -4.32 5.21
N VAL A 168 1.65 -3.98 6.20
CA VAL A 168 0.30 -3.44 6.01
C VAL A 168 0.10 -2.02 6.54
N LEU A 169 1.02 -1.50 7.36
CA LEU A 169 0.91 -0.16 7.92
C LEU A 169 0.83 0.93 6.82
N SER A 170 0.11 1.99 7.12
CA SER A 170 0.05 3.20 6.31
C SER A 170 0.78 4.33 7.05
N PRO A 171 1.92 4.80 6.54
CA PRO A 171 2.67 5.89 7.18
C PRO A 171 2.11 7.29 6.87
N ASN A 172 1.13 7.39 5.99
CA ASN A 172 0.66 8.63 5.35
C ASN A 172 -0.33 9.44 6.20
N ILE A 173 -0.38 9.24 7.50
CA ILE A 173 -1.12 10.13 8.40
C ILE A 173 -0.09 10.90 9.21
N ASP A 174 0.06 12.19 8.89
CA ASP A 174 0.92 13.08 9.64
C ASP A 174 0.39 13.24 11.07
N PRO A 175 1.22 13.06 12.10
CA PRO A 175 0.79 13.23 13.47
C PRO A 175 0.53 14.71 13.80
N VAL A 176 -0.16 14.96 14.92
CA VAL A 176 -0.29 16.26 15.55
C VAL A 176 0.47 16.30 16.87
N TYR A 177 0.67 17.49 17.39
CA TYR A 177 1.34 17.73 18.67
C TYR A 177 0.32 18.12 19.75
N GLU A 178 0.68 18.00 21.03
CA GLU A 178 -0.19 18.39 22.14
C GLU A 178 -0.66 19.85 22.08
N ASN A 179 0.14 20.73 21.49
CA ASN A 179 -0.17 22.15 21.33
C ASN A 179 -0.93 22.50 20.05
N THR A 180 -1.35 21.50 19.27
CA THR A 180 -2.23 21.72 18.11
C THR A 180 -3.61 22.14 18.59
N THR A 181 -4.21 23.14 17.92
CA THR A 181 -5.53 23.67 18.31
C THR A 181 -6.68 22.74 17.94
N LEU A 182 -7.82 22.90 18.60
CA LEU A 182 -9.03 22.12 18.29
C LEU A 182 -9.49 22.40 16.87
N GLU A 183 -9.45 23.65 16.40
CA GLU A 183 -9.80 24.03 15.03
C GLU A 183 -8.94 23.32 14.00
N GLU A 184 -7.62 23.29 14.19
CA GLU A 184 -6.69 22.64 13.27
C GLU A 184 -6.95 21.14 13.17
N VAL A 185 -7.17 20.47 14.30
CA VAL A 185 -7.50 19.04 14.33
C VAL A 185 -8.83 18.77 13.63
N ALA A 186 -9.88 19.56 13.92
CA ALA A 186 -11.19 19.42 13.27
C ALA A 186 -11.07 19.59 11.74
N ARG A 187 -10.35 20.61 11.29
CA ARG A 187 -10.09 20.88 9.87
C ARG A 187 -9.38 19.69 9.19
N ARG A 188 -8.39 19.09 9.84
CA ARG A 188 -7.68 17.94 9.30
C ARG A 188 -8.56 16.70 9.22
N LEU A 189 -9.34 16.38 10.26
CA LEU A 189 -10.28 15.26 10.24
C LEU A 189 -11.25 15.36 9.06
N ILE A 190 -11.78 16.56 8.81
CA ILE A 190 -12.72 16.84 7.71
C ILE A 190 -12.04 16.73 6.34
N ASN A 191 -10.94 17.46 6.14
CA ASN A 191 -10.28 17.56 4.82
C ASN A 191 -9.61 16.26 4.38
N GLU A 192 -8.97 15.55 5.31
CA GLU A 192 -8.29 14.28 5.05
C GLU A 192 -9.25 13.08 5.10
N LYS A 193 -10.52 13.29 5.48
CA LYS A 193 -11.57 12.26 5.63
C LYS A 193 -11.09 11.09 6.50
N ILE A 194 -10.46 11.42 7.62
CA ILE A 194 -9.96 10.47 8.61
C ILE A 194 -10.70 10.68 9.93
N SER A 195 -10.87 9.60 10.68
CA SER A 195 -11.63 9.61 11.95
C SER A 195 -10.73 9.70 13.20
N GLY A 196 -9.43 9.88 13.02
CA GLY A 196 -8.49 10.06 14.13
C GLY A 196 -7.06 10.27 13.66
N ILE A 197 -6.31 11.03 14.44
CA ILE A 197 -4.95 11.47 14.16
C ILE A 197 -4.05 11.05 15.33
N PRO A 198 -2.86 10.47 15.06
CA PRO A 198 -1.88 10.18 16.11
C PRO A 198 -1.32 11.47 16.73
N VAL A 199 -1.12 11.46 18.03
CA VAL A 199 -0.48 12.54 18.79
C VAL A 199 0.94 12.11 19.16
N VAL A 200 1.91 12.96 18.86
CA VAL A 200 3.32 12.72 19.15
C VAL A 200 3.99 13.93 19.83
N ASP A 201 5.14 13.72 20.44
CA ASP A 201 6.03 14.79 20.86
C ASP A 201 6.99 15.23 19.74
N LYS A 202 7.84 16.24 20.03
CA LYS A 202 8.84 16.78 19.08
C LYS A 202 9.85 15.76 18.59
N ASP A 203 10.05 14.69 19.35
CA ASP A 203 10.96 13.60 19.05
C ASP A 203 10.25 12.43 18.35
N ASN A 204 8.98 12.61 17.92
CA ASN A 204 8.13 11.59 17.33
C ASN A 204 7.82 10.40 18.27
N ASN A 205 7.88 10.58 19.60
CA ASN A 205 7.38 9.59 20.51
C ASN A 205 5.85 9.59 20.49
N PHE A 206 5.25 8.40 20.41
CA PHE A 206 3.80 8.25 20.38
C PHE A 206 3.20 8.54 21.76
N LEU A 207 2.32 9.52 21.84
CA LEU A 207 1.63 9.95 23.05
C LEU A 207 0.21 9.43 23.15
N GLY A 208 -0.47 9.28 21.99
CA GLY A 208 -1.86 8.86 21.95
C GLY A 208 -2.56 9.17 20.64
N GLU A 209 -3.87 9.34 20.69
CA GLU A 209 -4.70 9.74 19.52
C GLU A 209 -5.72 10.80 19.87
N ILE A 210 -6.04 11.65 18.90
CA ILE A 210 -7.22 12.53 18.94
C ILE A 210 -8.20 12.10 17.84
N THR A 211 -9.48 11.98 18.18
CA THR A 211 -10.51 11.52 17.25
C THR A 211 -11.69 12.48 17.26
N GLU A 212 -12.60 12.27 16.29
CA GLU A 212 -13.90 12.95 16.25
C GLU A 212 -14.64 12.85 17.60
N LYS A 213 -14.54 11.69 18.27
CA LYS A 213 -15.19 11.43 19.55
C LYS A 213 -14.71 12.41 20.64
N GLU A 214 -13.42 12.62 20.77
CA GLU A 214 -12.85 13.53 21.78
C GLU A 214 -13.26 14.97 21.51
N LEU A 215 -13.30 15.41 20.23
CA LEU A 215 -13.76 16.77 19.87
C LEU A 215 -15.25 16.94 20.17
N ILE A 216 -16.08 15.97 19.79
CA ILE A 216 -17.52 15.99 20.10
C ILE A 216 -17.73 16.03 21.62
N ASN A 217 -17.03 15.17 22.37
CA ASN A 217 -17.15 15.11 23.82
C ASN A 217 -16.72 16.41 24.51
N TYR A 218 -15.70 17.09 23.97
CA TYR A 218 -15.29 18.42 24.47
C TYR A 218 -16.37 19.47 24.26
N GLY A 219 -17.05 19.46 23.12
CA GLY A 219 -18.12 20.39 22.81
C GLY A 219 -19.46 20.09 23.50
N MET A 220 -19.60 18.91 24.07
CA MET A 220 -20.82 18.51 24.77
C MET A 220 -20.83 19.06 26.20
N PRO A 221 -21.96 19.61 26.67
CA PRO A 221 -22.13 19.99 28.07
C PRO A 221 -21.91 18.82 29.02
N LYS A 222 -21.10 19.00 30.06
CA LYS A 222 -20.68 17.96 30.99
C LYS A 222 -21.84 17.26 31.73
N TYR A 223 -22.95 17.98 31.95
CA TYR A 223 -24.13 17.42 32.61
C TYR A 223 -24.84 16.33 31.77
N LEU A 224 -24.66 16.29 30.45
CA LEU A 224 -25.29 15.29 29.57
C LEU A 224 -24.84 13.87 29.92
N SER A 225 -23.61 13.69 30.36
CA SER A 225 -23.09 12.38 30.76
C SER A 225 -23.80 11.82 32.02
N LEU A 226 -24.51 12.65 32.79
CA LEU A 226 -25.22 12.28 34.01
C LEU A 226 -26.70 12.02 33.77
N MET A 227 -27.23 12.32 32.59
CA MET A 227 -28.64 12.19 32.24
C MET A 227 -28.91 10.83 31.60
N LYS A 228 -29.99 10.20 32.05
CA LYS A 228 -30.46 8.90 31.52
C LYS A 228 -31.44 9.07 30.35
N ASP A 229 -32.04 10.25 30.21
CA ASP A 229 -33.06 10.56 29.21
C ASP A 229 -32.81 11.97 28.64
N LEU A 230 -32.93 12.12 27.31
CA LEU A 230 -32.60 13.34 26.59
C LEU A 230 -33.81 14.04 25.98
N ASP A 231 -35.05 13.57 26.25
CA ASP A 231 -36.28 14.04 25.59
C ASP A 231 -36.66 15.50 25.89
N PHE A 232 -35.99 16.13 26.85
CA PHE A 232 -36.28 17.54 27.25
C PHE A 232 -35.10 18.51 27.04
N LEU A 233 -34.07 18.12 26.26
CA LEU A 233 -32.93 18.98 25.96
C LEU A 233 -33.27 20.01 24.88
N THR A 234 -33.97 21.07 25.32
CA THR A 234 -34.19 22.25 24.48
C THR A 234 -33.41 23.46 24.96
N VAL A 235 -32.48 23.32 25.92
CA VAL A 235 -31.84 24.42 26.61
C VAL A 235 -30.34 24.43 26.29
N GLY A 236 -29.88 25.53 25.67
CA GLY A 236 -28.50 25.85 25.39
C GLY A 236 -28.10 25.64 23.93
N GLU A 237 -27.20 26.45 23.43
CA GLU A 237 -26.60 26.24 22.12
C GLU A 237 -25.56 25.10 22.24
N PRO A 238 -25.75 23.98 21.50
CA PRO A 238 -24.76 22.90 21.51
C PRO A 238 -23.44 23.43 20.98
N PHE A 239 -22.34 22.99 21.61
CA PHE A 239 -20.96 23.32 21.22
C PHE A 239 -20.55 24.80 21.40
N GLU A 240 -21.31 25.63 22.14
CA GLU A 240 -20.94 27.04 22.39
C GLU A 240 -19.51 27.18 22.96
N GLU A 241 -19.16 26.38 23.96
CA GLU A 241 -17.82 26.40 24.57
C GLU A 241 -16.74 26.03 23.55
N TYR A 242 -17.00 25.04 22.69
CA TYR A 242 -16.11 24.66 21.61
C TYR A 242 -15.88 25.79 20.63
N LEU A 243 -16.96 26.40 20.12
CA LEU A 243 -16.90 27.48 19.11
C LEU A 243 -16.17 28.72 19.62
N LEU A 244 -16.31 29.05 20.92
CA LEU A 244 -15.61 30.17 21.54
C LEU A 244 -14.10 29.93 21.72
N LYS A 245 -13.68 28.67 21.89
CA LYS A 245 -12.30 28.30 22.29
C LYS A 245 -11.50 27.59 21.24
N GLU A 246 -12.09 27.08 20.16
CA GLU A 246 -11.45 26.20 19.18
C GLU A 246 -10.13 26.70 18.60
N LYS A 247 -9.97 28.04 18.49
CA LYS A 247 -8.77 28.67 17.92
C LYS A 247 -7.62 28.81 18.91
N VAL A 248 -7.90 28.72 20.19
CA VAL A 248 -6.93 28.99 21.27
C VAL A 248 -6.67 27.75 22.09
N GLU A 249 -7.70 26.95 22.35
CA GLU A 249 -7.58 25.72 23.11
C GLU A 249 -6.87 24.63 22.32
N THR A 250 -6.03 23.85 23.01
CA THR A 250 -5.23 22.78 22.40
C THR A 250 -5.73 21.40 22.79
N ILE A 251 -5.30 20.38 22.06
CA ILE A 251 -5.71 19.00 22.35
C ILE A 251 -5.06 18.38 23.60
N LYS A 252 -4.17 19.10 24.26
CA LYS A 252 -3.32 18.56 25.35
C LYS A 252 -4.06 17.80 26.44
N GLU A 253 -5.24 18.28 26.83
CA GLU A 253 -6.03 17.71 27.94
C GLU A 253 -7.11 16.72 27.46
N ILE A 254 -7.35 16.63 26.14
CA ILE A 254 -8.50 15.90 25.62
C ILE A 254 -8.14 14.67 24.78
N TYR A 255 -6.92 14.58 24.24
CA TYR A 255 -6.56 13.39 23.45
C TYR A 255 -6.47 12.14 24.33
N ARG A 256 -6.81 10.98 23.77
CA ARG A 256 -6.66 9.70 24.44
C ARG A 256 -5.18 9.34 24.58
N LYS A 257 -4.77 9.05 25.79
CA LYS A 257 -3.39 8.68 26.09
C LYS A 257 -3.08 7.27 25.56
N LYS A 258 -1.81 7.02 25.26
CA LYS A 258 -1.35 5.71 24.71
C LYS A 258 -1.65 4.53 25.61
N GLU A 259 -1.76 4.75 26.93
CA GLU A 259 -2.09 3.72 27.93
C GLU A 259 -3.50 3.15 27.74
N ASP A 260 -4.41 3.93 27.13
CA ASP A 260 -5.80 3.54 26.84
C ASP A 260 -5.95 2.96 25.43
N LEU A 261 -4.85 2.79 24.70
CA LEU A 261 -4.84 2.35 23.31
C LEU A 261 -4.18 0.99 23.15
N HIS A 262 -4.64 0.25 22.15
CA HIS A 262 -3.95 -0.97 21.75
C HIS A 262 -2.87 -0.64 20.71
N ILE A 263 -1.62 -0.75 21.11
CA ILE A 263 -0.44 -0.44 20.30
C ILE A 263 0.16 -1.73 19.75
N LEU A 264 0.60 -1.68 18.49
CA LEU A 264 1.22 -2.81 17.81
C LEU A 264 2.73 -2.60 17.67
N ASP A 265 3.48 -3.68 17.80
CA ASP A 265 4.87 -3.75 17.34
C ASP A 265 4.90 -3.95 15.81
N ARG A 266 5.97 -3.51 15.14
CA ARG A 266 6.19 -3.69 13.71
C ARG A 266 6.11 -5.15 13.24
N LYS A 267 6.47 -6.09 14.12
CA LYS A 267 6.51 -7.53 13.83
C LYS A 267 5.21 -8.26 14.21
N THR A 268 4.21 -7.56 14.72
CA THR A 268 2.92 -8.16 15.10
C THR A 268 2.30 -8.89 13.88
N PRO A 269 1.96 -10.19 14.02
CA PRO A 269 1.39 -10.98 12.93
C PRO A 269 0.03 -10.45 12.50
N ILE A 270 -0.28 -10.52 11.19
CA ILE A 270 -1.55 -10.02 10.63
C ILE A 270 -2.78 -10.66 11.29
N MET A 271 -2.72 -11.95 11.62
CA MET A 271 -3.84 -12.64 12.27
C MET A 271 -4.17 -12.07 13.64
N GLU A 272 -3.15 -11.67 14.40
CA GLU A 272 -3.33 -10.99 15.69
C GLU A 272 -3.95 -9.62 15.50
N ILE A 273 -3.49 -8.86 14.50
CA ILE A 273 -4.07 -7.56 14.14
C ILE A 273 -5.57 -7.70 13.78
N CYS A 274 -5.90 -8.67 12.92
CA CYS A 274 -7.28 -8.96 12.54
C CYS A 274 -8.13 -9.36 13.76
N PHE A 275 -7.61 -10.22 14.62
CA PHE A 275 -8.28 -10.63 15.85
C PHE A 275 -8.62 -9.43 16.75
N ILE A 276 -7.66 -8.54 16.97
CA ILE A 276 -7.85 -7.32 17.78
C ILE A 276 -8.91 -6.42 17.14
N MET A 277 -8.84 -6.19 15.83
CA MET A 277 -9.78 -5.34 15.13
C MET A 277 -11.22 -5.87 15.15
N VAL A 278 -11.40 -7.19 15.02
CA VAL A 278 -12.73 -7.81 14.97
C VAL A 278 -13.31 -7.97 16.37
N ASN A 279 -12.55 -8.60 17.28
CA ASN A 279 -13.07 -9.00 18.58
C ASN A 279 -13.09 -7.88 19.63
N LYS A 280 -12.16 -6.90 19.52
CA LYS A 280 -12.13 -5.73 20.41
C LYS A 280 -12.74 -4.47 19.78
N GLY A 281 -13.24 -4.55 18.55
CA GLY A 281 -13.96 -3.46 17.90
C GLY A 281 -13.08 -2.32 17.36
N TYR A 282 -11.77 -2.45 17.33
CA TYR A 282 -10.89 -1.40 16.83
C TYR A 282 -11.05 -1.20 15.32
N THR A 283 -11.18 0.05 14.88
CA THR A 283 -11.23 0.43 13.47
C THR A 283 -9.85 0.78 12.92
N ARG A 284 -8.93 1.16 13.82
CA ARG A 284 -7.53 1.49 13.57
C ARG A 284 -6.66 1.05 14.73
N LEU A 285 -5.38 0.81 14.45
CA LEU A 285 -4.36 0.46 15.43
C LEU A 285 -3.06 1.19 15.06
N TYR A 286 -2.32 1.62 16.06
CA TYR A 286 -1.08 2.36 15.86
C TYR A 286 0.13 1.45 15.98
N VAL A 287 1.06 1.58 15.03
CA VAL A 287 2.32 0.84 15.05
C VAL A 287 3.41 1.73 15.65
N VAL A 288 4.03 1.26 16.71
CA VAL A 288 5.07 1.97 17.44
C VAL A 288 6.31 1.08 17.54
N ASP A 289 7.48 1.67 17.34
CA ASP A 289 8.77 0.97 17.46
C ASP A 289 9.70 1.78 18.35
N LYS A 290 10.10 1.19 19.47
CA LYS A 290 10.94 1.84 20.51
C LYS A 290 10.38 3.20 20.94
N GLY A 291 9.06 3.26 21.17
CA GLY A 291 8.35 4.48 21.55
C GLY A 291 8.05 5.45 20.41
N LYS A 292 8.62 5.27 19.22
CA LYS A 292 8.42 6.16 18.06
C LYS A 292 7.23 5.71 17.23
N PHE A 293 6.39 6.66 16.82
CA PHE A 293 5.30 6.43 15.88
C PHE A 293 5.85 5.99 14.50
N ARG A 294 5.25 4.96 13.90
CA ARG A 294 5.62 4.43 12.59
C ARG A 294 4.51 4.50 11.57
N GLY A 295 3.27 4.45 11.99
CA GLY A 295 2.12 4.51 11.11
C GLY A 295 0.87 3.91 11.76
N VAL A 296 -0.18 3.85 10.99
CA VAL A 296 -1.49 3.34 11.38
C VAL A 296 -1.89 2.17 10.49
N ILE A 297 -2.61 1.21 11.06
CA ILE A 297 -3.29 0.15 10.32
C ILE A 297 -4.79 0.33 10.53
N ARG A 298 -5.54 0.53 9.45
CA ARG A 298 -7.00 0.62 9.43
C ARG A 298 -7.60 -0.68 8.86
N ARG A 299 -8.85 -0.97 9.14
CA ARG A 299 -9.57 -2.09 8.51
C ARG A 299 -9.49 -2.02 6.97
N TYR A 300 -9.56 -0.82 6.42
CA TYR A 300 -9.37 -0.58 4.99
C TYR A 300 -8.01 -1.07 4.47
N ASP A 301 -6.93 -0.85 5.23
CA ASP A 301 -5.58 -1.28 4.85
C ASP A 301 -5.46 -2.81 4.82
N ILE A 302 -6.17 -3.51 5.74
CA ILE A 302 -6.24 -4.97 5.72
C ILE A 302 -6.94 -5.48 4.45
N ILE A 303 -8.09 -4.89 4.12
CA ILE A 303 -8.84 -5.27 2.91
C ILE A 303 -7.98 -5.02 1.67
N LYS A 304 -7.45 -3.82 1.53
CA LYS A 304 -6.67 -3.40 0.36
C LYS A 304 -5.35 -4.18 0.18
N LYS A 305 -4.60 -4.42 1.28
CA LYS A 305 -3.22 -4.94 1.20
C LYS A 305 -3.11 -6.45 1.44
N VAL A 306 -4.13 -7.07 2.04
CA VAL A 306 -4.14 -8.50 2.39
C VAL A 306 -5.16 -9.27 1.60
N LEU A 307 -6.38 -8.75 1.46
CA LEU A 307 -7.47 -9.44 0.78
C LEU A 307 -7.51 -9.17 -0.73
N HIS A 308 -6.75 -8.21 -1.24
CA HIS A 308 -6.64 -7.88 -2.68
C HIS A 308 -7.98 -7.62 -3.39
N ILE A 309 -8.77 -6.73 -2.83
CA ILE A 309 -10.00 -6.26 -3.50
C ILE A 309 -9.73 -4.92 -4.17
#